data_6abf4bb7cfb4b0771904f74f1f258bc1
#
_entry.id   6abf4bb7cfb4b0771904f74f1f258bc1
#
_cell.length_a   1.000
_cell.length_b   1.000
_cell.length_c   1.000
_cell.angle_alpha   90.00
_cell.angle_beta   90.00
_cell.angle_gamma   90.00
#
_symmetry.space_group_name_H-M   'P 1'
#
loop_
_entity.id
_entity.type
_entity.pdbx_description
1 polymer ?
#
loop_
_entity_poly.entity_id
_entity_poly.type
_entity_poly.pdbx_seq_one_letter_code
_entity_poly.pdbx_strand_id
1 'polypeptide(L)'
;ALTRAGLAGRVSHAGIIGAGATARSAVAALTKLGAHTLYVVARRPEAIAELSKVAESFGARVVPTAWDAPEDVLAAPVVVSTVPGRAADDLAHAVGSQPGVLLDVVYAPWPTVLATAWRDNGGAVASGLEMLVGQAGRQVELMTGLQPPMEAMLAAGIAAQL
;
A
#
# COMPACT_ATOMS: atom_id res chain seq x y z
N ALA A 1 3.67 -9.08 -1.15
CA ALA A 1 2.24 -8.76 -1.09
C ALA A 1 1.73 -8.33 -2.47
N LEU A 2 2.10 -7.15 -3.00
CA LEU A 2 1.58 -6.60 -4.27
C LEU A 2 1.66 -7.56 -5.46
N THR A 3 2.80 -8.21 -5.68
CA THR A 3 2.97 -9.20 -6.78
C THR A 3 2.03 -10.40 -6.62
N ARG A 4 1.83 -10.86 -5.38
CA ARG A 4 0.90 -11.95 -5.07
C ARG A 4 -0.55 -11.53 -5.29
N ALA A 5 -0.88 -10.26 -5.06
CA ALA A 5 -2.19 -9.68 -5.35
C ALA A 5 -2.42 -9.39 -6.84
N GLY A 6 -1.48 -9.71 -7.72
CA GLY A 6 -1.67 -9.58 -9.17
C GLY A 6 -0.98 -8.38 -9.81
N LEU A 7 -0.18 -7.60 -9.06
CA LEU A 7 0.60 -6.55 -9.69
C LEU A 7 1.64 -7.15 -10.63
N ALA A 8 1.46 -6.93 -11.93
CA ALA A 8 2.37 -7.40 -12.96
C ALA A 8 3.28 -6.26 -13.48
N GLY A 9 4.57 -6.55 -13.57
CA GLY A 9 5.55 -5.67 -14.20
C GLY A 9 5.88 -4.40 -13.42
N ARG A 10 6.38 -3.41 -14.15
CA ARG A 10 6.75 -2.09 -13.62
C ARG A 10 5.56 -1.12 -13.74
N VAL A 11 5.49 -0.18 -12.82
CA VAL A 11 4.48 0.90 -12.86
C VAL A 11 5.20 2.25 -12.99
N SER A 12 4.64 3.17 -13.76
CA SER A 12 5.21 4.50 -13.93
C SER A 12 4.79 5.48 -12.83
N HIS A 13 3.67 5.22 -12.19
CA HIS A 13 3.11 6.03 -11.12
C HIS A 13 2.38 5.16 -10.10
N ALA A 14 2.18 5.69 -8.90
CA ALA A 14 1.50 5.01 -7.81
C ALA A 14 0.75 6.00 -6.91
N GLY A 15 -0.24 5.50 -6.17
CA GLY A 15 -0.96 6.25 -5.14
C GLY A 15 -0.48 5.88 -3.74
N ILE A 16 -0.43 6.86 -2.83
CA ILE A 16 -0.16 6.64 -1.41
C ILE A 16 -1.21 7.39 -0.59
N ILE A 17 -1.87 6.67 0.30
CA ILE A 17 -2.79 7.24 1.29
C ILE A 17 -2.05 7.29 2.63
N GLY A 18 -1.82 8.51 3.13
CA GLY A 18 -1.02 8.77 4.32
C GLY A 18 0.42 9.19 4.01
N ALA A 19 1.07 9.87 4.96
CA ALA A 19 2.43 10.40 4.82
C ALA A 19 3.28 10.15 6.08
N GLY A 20 3.03 9.06 6.79
CA GLY A 20 3.77 8.67 8.00
C GLY A 20 5.03 7.83 7.72
N ALA A 21 5.53 7.17 8.76
CA ALA A 21 6.72 6.32 8.67
C ALA A 21 6.56 5.19 7.63
N THR A 22 5.40 4.52 7.63
CA THR A 22 5.12 3.44 6.66
C THR A 22 5.06 3.96 5.22
N ALA A 23 4.57 5.19 5.00
CA ALA A 23 4.58 5.81 3.67
C ALA A 23 6.01 6.01 3.12
N ARG A 24 7.00 6.29 3.97
CA ARG A 24 8.41 6.38 3.55
C ARG A 24 8.91 5.02 3.02
N SER A 25 8.54 3.92 3.67
CA SER A 25 8.86 2.57 3.19
C SER A 25 8.12 2.24 1.89
N ALA A 26 6.86 2.70 1.75
CA ALA A 26 6.09 2.55 0.52
C ALA A 26 6.76 3.30 -0.65
N VAL A 27 7.26 4.53 -0.44
CA VAL A 27 8.03 5.28 -1.45
C VAL A 27 9.20 4.43 -1.96
N ALA A 28 10.04 3.91 -1.07
CA ALA A 28 11.19 3.10 -1.46
C ALA A 28 10.80 1.81 -2.22
N ALA A 29 9.68 1.18 -1.86
CA ALA A 29 9.20 0.00 -2.54
C ALA A 29 8.61 0.31 -3.92
N LEU A 30 7.79 1.37 -4.03
CA LEU A 30 7.14 1.77 -5.26
C LEU A 30 8.14 2.30 -6.30
N THR A 31 9.17 3.01 -5.88
CA THR A 31 10.25 3.47 -6.78
C THR A 31 11.07 2.30 -7.33
N LYS A 32 11.32 1.24 -6.53
CA LYS A 32 11.91 -0.02 -7.03
C LYS A 32 11.02 -0.72 -8.07
N LEU A 33 9.70 -0.58 -7.96
CA LEU A 33 8.75 -1.07 -8.95
C LEU A 33 8.68 -0.18 -10.21
N GLY A 34 9.37 0.97 -10.21
CA GLY A 34 9.48 1.87 -11.35
C GLY A 34 8.66 3.15 -11.25
N ALA A 35 7.91 3.35 -10.18
CA ALA A 35 7.12 4.56 -10.01
C ALA A 35 8.04 5.78 -9.82
N HIS A 36 7.95 6.74 -10.73
CA HIS A 36 8.65 8.03 -10.66
C HIS A 36 7.71 9.19 -10.34
N THR A 37 6.40 8.94 -10.30
CA THR A 37 5.38 9.89 -9.86
C THR A 37 4.53 9.24 -8.79
N LEU A 38 4.42 9.87 -7.62
CA LEU A 38 3.66 9.39 -6.48
C LEU A 38 2.57 10.40 -6.16
N TYR A 39 1.32 10.05 -6.43
CA TYR A 39 0.15 10.83 -5.98
C TYR A 39 -0.06 10.53 -4.51
N VAL A 40 -0.10 11.57 -3.68
CA VAL A 40 -0.15 11.39 -2.22
C VAL A 40 -1.30 12.19 -1.63
N VAL A 41 -2.17 11.49 -0.90
CA VAL A 41 -3.22 12.12 -0.11
C VAL A 41 -2.96 11.90 1.39
N ALA A 42 -3.02 12.97 2.18
CA ALA A 42 -2.89 12.90 3.63
C ALA A 42 -3.65 14.05 4.29
N ARG A 43 -4.15 13.82 5.51
CA ARG A 43 -4.87 14.85 6.28
C ARG A 43 -3.99 16.02 6.73
N ARG A 44 -2.66 15.84 6.74
CA ARG A 44 -1.70 16.86 7.13
C ARG A 44 -0.78 17.19 5.95
N PRO A 45 -0.97 18.36 5.29
CA PRO A 45 -0.16 18.75 4.13
C PRO A 45 1.34 18.84 4.43
N GLU A 46 1.71 19.25 5.63
CA GLU A 46 3.12 19.34 6.05
C GLU A 46 3.83 17.97 6.05
N ALA A 47 3.08 16.90 6.34
CA ALA A 47 3.64 15.54 6.27
C ALA A 47 3.92 15.10 4.82
N ILE A 48 3.15 15.61 3.85
CA ILE A 48 3.40 15.35 2.42
C ILE A 48 4.70 16.04 2.00
N ALA A 49 4.97 17.27 2.47
CA ALA A 49 6.22 17.96 2.16
C ALA A 49 7.46 17.20 2.67
N GLU A 50 7.37 16.59 3.85
CA GLU A 50 8.46 15.74 4.35
C GLU A 50 8.60 14.45 3.54
N LEU A 51 7.49 13.85 3.10
CA LEU A 51 7.51 12.66 2.24
C LEU A 51 8.10 12.97 0.86
N SER A 52 7.88 14.18 0.33
CA SER A 52 8.47 14.64 -0.95
C SER A 52 10.00 14.60 -0.91
N LYS A 53 10.61 15.07 0.17
CA LYS A 53 12.08 15.01 0.34
C LYS A 53 12.60 13.56 0.29
N VAL A 54 11.84 12.63 0.88
CA VAL A 54 12.17 11.20 0.82
C VAL A 54 12.03 10.68 -0.61
N ALA A 55 10.95 11.00 -1.30
CA ALA A 55 10.72 10.56 -2.68
C ALA A 55 11.82 11.06 -3.63
N GLU A 56 12.24 12.32 -3.50
CA GLU A 56 13.33 12.93 -4.27
C GLU A 56 14.63 12.15 -4.10
N SER A 57 14.96 11.69 -2.90
CA SER A 57 16.16 10.88 -2.66
C SER A 57 16.14 9.52 -3.35
N PHE A 58 14.95 9.05 -3.76
CA PHE A 58 14.75 7.84 -4.57
C PHE A 58 14.50 8.15 -6.07
N GLY A 59 14.64 9.41 -6.50
CA GLY A 59 14.43 9.82 -7.90
C GLY A 59 12.95 9.89 -8.31
N ALA A 60 12.03 10.00 -7.36
CA ALA A 60 10.60 10.16 -7.63
C ALA A 60 10.11 11.54 -7.18
N ARG A 61 9.03 12.01 -7.79
CA ARG A 61 8.33 13.22 -7.39
C ARG A 61 7.00 12.89 -6.72
N VAL A 62 6.63 13.67 -5.72
CA VAL A 62 5.30 13.63 -5.10
C VAL A 62 4.39 14.66 -5.76
N VAL A 63 3.17 14.26 -6.03
CA VAL A 63 2.06 15.13 -6.43
C VAL A 63 1.05 15.12 -5.28
N PRO A 64 0.95 16.19 -4.49
CA PRO A 64 -0.04 16.28 -3.43
C PRO A 64 -1.45 16.27 -4.01
N THR A 65 -2.33 15.50 -3.36
CA THR A 65 -3.75 15.38 -3.73
C THR A 65 -4.59 15.78 -2.52
N ALA A 66 -5.67 16.48 -2.74
CA ALA A 66 -6.58 16.88 -1.67
C ALA A 66 -7.35 15.67 -1.13
N TRP A 67 -7.67 15.69 0.18
CA TRP A 67 -8.37 14.57 0.81
C TRP A 67 -9.80 14.39 0.30
N ASP A 68 -10.44 15.49 -0.10
CA ASP A 68 -11.80 15.57 -0.64
C ASP A 68 -11.87 15.40 -2.19
N ALA A 69 -10.71 15.26 -2.84
CA ALA A 69 -10.58 14.98 -4.27
C ALA A 69 -9.47 13.94 -4.52
N PRO A 70 -9.64 12.67 -4.09
CA PRO A 70 -8.59 11.65 -4.07
C PRO A 70 -8.43 10.87 -5.39
N GLU A 71 -9.12 11.28 -6.46
CA GLU A 71 -9.29 10.49 -7.69
C GLU A 71 -7.95 10.09 -8.31
N ASP A 72 -6.98 11.01 -8.38
CA ASP A 72 -5.65 10.73 -8.95
C ASP A 72 -4.88 9.67 -8.16
N VAL A 73 -5.08 9.64 -6.82
CA VAL A 73 -4.48 8.61 -5.97
C VAL A 73 -5.15 7.27 -6.20
N LEU A 74 -6.49 7.24 -6.20
CA LEU A 74 -7.26 5.99 -6.26
C LEU A 74 -7.28 5.36 -7.66
N ALA A 75 -7.06 6.15 -8.72
CA ALA A 75 -6.96 5.67 -10.09
C ALA A 75 -5.57 5.11 -10.46
N ALA A 76 -4.59 5.22 -9.58
CA ALA A 76 -3.25 4.71 -9.85
C ALA A 76 -3.24 3.17 -9.97
N PRO A 77 -2.38 2.59 -10.81
CA PRO A 77 -2.30 1.12 -11.01
C PRO A 77 -1.91 0.35 -9.75
N VAL A 78 -1.27 1.01 -8.80
CA VAL A 78 -1.00 0.49 -7.47
C VAL A 78 -1.19 1.59 -6.43
N VAL A 79 -1.91 1.28 -5.38
CA VAL A 79 -2.16 2.18 -4.24
C VAL A 79 -1.71 1.52 -2.95
N VAL A 80 -1.03 2.28 -2.09
CA VAL A 80 -0.64 1.83 -0.75
C VAL A 80 -1.32 2.72 0.29
N SER A 81 -2.26 2.15 1.04
CA SER A 81 -2.87 2.80 2.20
C SER A 81 -2.00 2.54 3.42
N THR A 82 -1.48 3.61 4.03
CA THR A 82 -0.58 3.56 5.19
C THR A 82 -1.18 4.19 6.44
N VAL A 83 -2.48 4.45 6.41
CA VAL A 83 -3.20 5.05 7.53
C VAL A 83 -3.76 3.99 8.48
N PRO A 84 -4.01 4.34 9.75
CA PRO A 84 -4.67 3.43 10.70
C PRO A 84 -6.06 3.00 10.22
N GLY A 85 -6.55 1.90 10.75
CA GLY A 85 -7.90 1.42 10.48
C GLY A 85 -8.95 2.52 10.62
N ARG A 86 -9.94 2.53 9.74
CA ARG A 86 -11.02 3.50 9.60
C ARG A 86 -10.61 4.90 9.13
N ALA A 87 -9.33 5.26 9.12
CA ALA A 87 -8.90 6.60 8.74
C ALA A 87 -9.05 6.92 7.24
N ALA A 88 -9.24 5.90 6.41
CA ALA A 88 -9.50 6.02 4.97
C ALA A 88 -10.94 5.61 4.58
N ASP A 89 -11.84 5.40 5.54
CA ASP A 89 -13.23 4.98 5.27
C ASP A 89 -13.94 5.97 4.34
N ASP A 90 -13.69 7.27 4.53
CA ASP A 90 -14.28 8.34 3.71
C ASP A 90 -13.84 8.30 2.25
N LEU A 91 -12.69 7.67 1.94
CA LEU A 91 -12.20 7.57 0.57
C LEU A 91 -12.86 6.45 -0.23
N ALA A 92 -13.52 5.52 0.46
CA ALA A 92 -14.12 4.34 -0.17
C ALA A 92 -15.18 4.68 -1.23
N HIS A 93 -15.91 5.78 -1.06
CA HIS A 93 -16.95 6.21 -2.01
C HIS A 93 -16.38 6.74 -3.34
N ALA A 94 -15.10 7.15 -3.35
CA ALA A 94 -14.42 7.67 -4.52
C ALA A 94 -13.66 6.58 -5.31
N VAL A 95 -13.71 5.32 -4.88
CA VAL A 95 -13.09 4.21 -5.60
C VAL A 95 -13.83 3.99 -6.92
N GLY A 96 -13.13 4.19 -8.03
CA GLY A 96 -13.68 4.02 -9.37
C GLY A 96 -13.85 2.54 -9.76
N SER A 97 -14.45 2.31 -10.93
CA SER A 97 -14.58 0.96 -11.49
C SER A 97 -13.23 0.39 -11.93
N GLN A 98 -13.00 -0.90 -11.68
CA GLN A 98 -11.78 -1.61 -12.07
C GLN A 98 -10.49 -0.93 -11.56
N PRO A 99 -10.40 -0.59 -10.27
CA PRO A 99 -9.18 0.00 -9.73
C PRO A 99 -8.02 -1.01 -9.81
N GLY A 100 -6.80 -0.51 -9.72
CA GLY A 100 -5.60 -1.35 -9.75
C GLY A 100 -5.44 -2.26 -8.53
N VAL A 101 -4.23 -2.39 -8.02
CA VAL A 101 -3.92 -3.19 -6.82
C VAL A 101 -3.82 -2.28 -5.60
N LEU A 102 -4.60 -2.55 -4.56
CA LEU A 102 -4.47 -1.91 -3.25
C LEU A 102 -3.61 -2.79 -2.32
N LEU A 103 -2.61 -2.20 -1.68
CA LEU A 103 -2.06 -2.70 -0.42
C LEU A 103 -2.59 -1.85 0.72
N ASP A 104 -3.42 -2.40 1.57
CA ASP A 104 -3.81 -1.75 2.82
C ASP A 104 -3.01 -2.36 3.97
N VAL A 105 -2.22 -1.52 4.68
CA VAL A 105 -1.33 -2.00 5.75
C VAL A 105 -2.09 -2.44 7.01
N VAL A 106 -3.38 -2.21 7.08
CA VAL A 106 -4.23 -2.69 8.17
C VAL A 106 -4.37 -4.21 8.07
N TYR A 107 -4.22 -4.89 9.19
CA TYR A 107 -4.39 -6.34 9.30
C TYR A 107 -5.52 -6.74 10.27
N ALA A 108 -5.89 -5.87 11.21
CA ALA A 108 -7.02 -6.08 12.12
C ALA A 108 -7.63 -4.74 12.57
N PRO A 109 -8.96 -4.59 12.53
CA PRO A 109 -9.93 -5.50 11.90
C PRO A 109 -9.81 -5.52 10.37
N TRP A 110 -10.12 -6.65 9.77
CA TRP A 110 -10.01 -6.88 8.34
C TRP A 110 -11.27 -7.56 7.78
N PRO A 111 -11.75 -7.24 6.56
CA PRO A 111 -11.27 -6.17 5.68
C PRO A 111 -11.65 -4.76 6.18
N THR A 112 -10.91 -3.73 5.73
CA THR A 112 -11.29 -2.33 5.93
C THR A 112 -12.43 -1.93 4.98
N VAL A 113 -13.10 -0.82 5.24
CA VAL A 113 -14.13 -0.27 4.34
C VAL A 113 -13.54 0.04 2.96
N LEU A 114 -12.33 0.62 2.92
CA LEU A 114 -11.62 0.89 1.67
C LEU A 114 -11.28 -0.40 0.91
N ALA A 115 -10.77 -1.43 1.59
CA ALA A 115 -10.43 -2.72 0.98
C ALA A 115 -11.68 -3.43 0.43
N THR A 116 -12.81 -3.32 1.12
CA THR A 116 -14.10 -3.86 0.66
C THR A 116 -14.56 -3.14 -0.60
N ALA A 117 -14.61 -1.81 -0.58
CA ALA A 117 -14.99 -1.01 -1.75
C ALA A 117 -14.08 -1.29 -2.96
N TRP A 118 -12.78 -1.49 -2.73
CA TRP A 118 -11.82 -1.82 -3.78
C TRP A 118 -12.16 -3.14 -4.48
N ARG A 119 -12.46 -4.20 -3.71
CA ARG A 119 -12.86 -5.50 -4.23
C ARG A 119 -14.20 -5.46 -4.95
N ASP A 120 -15.18 -4.77 -4.38
CA ASP A 120 -16.53 -4.64 -4.94
C ASP A 120 -16.51 -3.94 -6.30
N ASN A 121 -15.53 -3.06 -6.53
CA ASN A 121 -15.29 -2.40 -7.82
C ASN A 121 -14.34 -3.19 -8.76
N GLY A 122 -13.99 -4.43 -8.44
CA GLY A 122 -13.21 -5.33 -9.30
C GLY A 122 -11.69 -5.21 -9.15
N GLY A 123 -11.18 -4.46 -8.17
CA GLY A 123 -9.75 -4.34 -7.90
C GLY A 123 -9.19 -5.48 -7.03
N ALA A 124 -7.89 -5.66 -7.09
CA ALA A 124 -7.18 -6.62 -6.27
C ALA A 124 -6.67 -5.98 -4.98
N VAL A 125 -6.65 -6.75 -3.89
CA VAL A 125 -6.26 -6.23 -2.57
C VAL A 125 -5.27 -7.17 -1.89
N ALA A 126 -4.18 -6.60 -1.38
CA ALA A 126 -3.27 -7.22 -0.42
C ALA A 126 -3.49 -6.62 0.98
N SER A 127 -3.48 -7.46 2.00
CA SER A 127 -3.66 -7.05 3.39
C SER A 127 -2.32 -6.73 4.09
N GLY A 128 -2.42 -6.01 5.22
CA GLY A 128 -1.28 -5.80 6.10
C GLY A 128 -0.68 -7.10 6.64
N LEU A 129 -1.49 -8.15 6.83
CA LEU A 129 -0.97 -9.46 7.21
C LEU A 129 -0.05 -10.05 6.14
N GLU A 130 -0.44 -9.99 4.87
CA GLU A 130 0.41 -10.46 3.76
C GLU A 130 1.70 -9.65 3.66
N MET A 131 1.64 -8.35 3.95
CA MET A 131 2.83 -7.50 4.05
C MET A 131 3.75 -7.95 5.19
N LEU A 132 3.20 -8.15 6.39
CA LEU A 132 3.97 -8.59 7.57
C LEU A 132 4.62 -9.96 7.35
N VAL A 133 3.89 -10.91 6.77
CA VAL A 133 4.43 -12.23 6.40
C VAL A 133 5.57 -12.08 5.38
N GLY A 134 5.42 -11.21 4.38
CA GLY A 134 6.47 -10.91 3.42
C GLY A 134 7.73 -10.34 4.07
N GLN A 135 7.58 -9.43 5.03
CA GLN A 135 8.70 -8.87 5.80
C GLN A 135 9.38 -9.93 6.67
N ALA A 136 8.59 -10.72 7.41
CA ALA A 136 9.11 -11.78 8.26
C ALA A 136 9.84 -12.86 7.45
N GLY A 137 9.31 -13.25 6.30
CA GLY A 137 9.97 -14.17 5.40
C GLY A 137 11.34 -13.65 4.94
N ARG A 138 11.42 -12.38 4.57
CA ARG A 138 12.72 -11.78 4.21
C ARG A 138 13.71 -11.73 5.37
N GLN A 139 13.22 -11.51 6.60
CA GLN A 139 14.07 -11.58 7.80
C GLN A 139 14.60 -12.98 8.03
N VAL A 140 13.76 -14.02 7.93
CA VAL A 140 14.19 -15.42 8.04
C VAL A 140 15.30 -15.72 7.02
N GLU A 141 15.09 -15.37 5.76
CA GLU A 141 16.09 -15.59 4.71
C GLU A 141 17.43 -14.88 5.02
N LEU A 142 17.39 -13.61 5.44
CA LEU A 142 18.59 -12.84 5.75
C LEU A 142 19.33 -13.35 7.00
N MET A 143 18.61 -13.86 7.99
CA MET A 143 19.20 -14.34 9.26
C MET A 143 19.70 -15.76 9.17
N THR A 144 19.11 -16.60 8.35
CA THR A 144 19.38 -18.05 8.32
C THR A 144 19.95 -18.56 7.02
N GLY A 145 19.82 -17.79 5.92
CA GLY A 145 20.12 -18.24 4.57
C GLY A 145 19.12 -19.27 4.01
N LEU A 146 18.08 -19.60 4.75
CA LEU A 146 17.08 -20.59 4.35
C LEU A 146 15.87 -19.93 3.69
N GLN A 147 15.24 -20.66 2.77
CA GLN A 147 13.97 -20.23 2.16
C GLN A 147 12.84 -20.27 3.22
N PRO A 148 12.13 -19.14 3.42
CA PRO A 148 11.05 -19.09 4.40
C PRO A 148 9.83 -19.88 3.93
N PRO A 149 9.12 -20.62 4.82
CA PRO A 149 7.90 -21.34 4.47
C PRO A 149 6.70 -20.37 4.40
N MET A 150 6.66 -19.54 3.37
CA MET A 150 5.73 -18.41 3.23
C MET A 150 4.25 -18.79 3.39
N GLU A 151 3.84 -19.96 2.86
CA GLU A 151 2.45 -20.41 2.96
C GLU A 151 2.08 -20.78 4.40
N ALA A 152 2.96 -21.51 5.08
CA ALA A 152 2.75 -21.86 6.49
C ALA A 152 2.74 -20.61 7.39
N MET A 153 3.61 -19.64 7.12
CA MET A 153 3.64 -18.37 7.85
C MET A 153 2.33 -17.59 7.67
N LEU A 154 1.81 -17.53 6.43
CA LEU A 154 0.53 -16.86 6.16
C LEU A 154 -0.63 -17.59 6.82
N ALA A 155 -0.68 -18.92 6.72
CA ALA A 155 -1.72 -19.72 7.37
C ALA A 155 -1.73 -19.53 8.91
N ALA A 156 -0.55 -19.53 9.53
CA ALA A 156 -0.41 -19.26 10.96
C ALA A 156 -0.87 -17.84 11.33
N GLY A 157 -0.53 -16.84 10.51
CA GLY A 157 -0.98 -15.46 10.71
C GLY A 157 -2.51 -15.31 10.61
N ILE A 158 -3.15 -15.98 9.67
CA ILE A 158 -4.62 -16.00 9.53
C ILE A 158 -5.26 -16.67 10.76
N ALA A 159 -4.73 -17.81 11.19
CA ALA A 159 -5.23 -18.53 12.37
C ALA A 159 -5.10 -17.72 13.67
N ALA A 160 -4.11 -16.84 13.77
CA ALA A 160 -3.91 -15.98 14.94
C ALA A 160 -4.86 -14.75 14.97
N GLN A 161 -5.58 -14.47 13.90
CA GLN A 161 -6.56 -13.36 13.81
C GLN A 161 -7.99 -13.80 14.18
N LEU A 162 -8.22 -15.10 14.34
CA LEU A 162 -9.51 -15.69 14.77
C LEU A 162 -9.59 -15.77 16.29
#